data_8bba4b6e796014726f49dca1e1286fb8
#
_entry.id   8bba4b6e796014726f49dca1e1286fb8
#
_cell.length_a   1.000
_cell.length_b   1.000
_cell.length_c   1.000
_cell.angle_alpha   90.00
_cell.angle_beta   90.00
_cell.angle_gamma   90.00
#
_symmetry.space_group_name_H-M   'P 1'
#
loop_
_entity.id
_entity.type
_entity.pdbx_description
1 polymer ?
#
loop_
_entity_poly.entity_id
_entity_poly.type
_entity_poly.pdbx_seq_one_letter_code
_entity_poly.pdbx_strand_id
1 'polypeptide(L)'
;DLCAAPGGKSSQLAAALARQGLLLANEYNAGRAAVLRQNLERMGVTNAVVTNEDTARLAAALPGLFDCVLVDAPCSGEGMFRKEAAAVSQYSQALVEHCAALGASILDNAASLVAPGGRLLLSTCTFAPEEDEGQVAAFLARHPEFLLCDLSGCGFGHPGEANRAPGAPAAFPAEKCRRIWPADGGEGHFMALLQKQPDAAHDARPAKPWRTAKPPKEWRAFAAELFPALTDAPGRMVGDVWMLLPETPLPETRLHILRAGVPAGRVVKNRFEPAHALFMARGASCPNREELTVADPRTAAWLRGEEIPARTA
;
A
#
# COMPACT_ATOMS: atom_id res chain seq x y z
N ASP A 1 -1.51 3.11 -2.30
CA ASP A 1 -1.48 3.35 -0.85
C ASP A 1 -0.33 4.30 -0.52
N LEU A 2 -0.66 5.55 -0.12
CA LEU A 2 0.35 6.63 -0.01
C LEU A 2 1.05 6.69 1.35
N CYS A 3 0.41 6.20 2.42
CA CYS A 3 0.94 6.19 3.78
C CYS A 3 0.84 4.76 4.33
N ALA A 4 1.54 3.84 3.65
CA ALA A 4 1.20 2.43 3.66
C ALA A 4 1.68 1.63 4.87
N ALA A 5 2.73 2.09 5.59
CA ALA A 5 3.30 1.30 6.68
C ALA A 5 2.36 1.20 7.90
N PRO A 6 2.33 0.03 8.53
CA PRO A 6 3.20 -1.13 8.36
C PRO A 6 2.79 -2.11 7.25
N GLY A 7 1.71 -1.86 6.48
CA GLY A 7 1.29 -2.68 5.35
C GLY A 7 -0.01 -3.46 5.55
N GLY A 8 -0.77 -3.19 6.60
CA GLY A 8 -2.05 -3.87 6.84
C GLY A 8 -3.07 -3.62 5.72
N LYS A 9 -3.31 -2.35 5.36
CA LYS A 9 -4.21 -1.98 4.25
C LYS A 9 -3.62 -2.39 2.90
N SER A 10 -2.31 -2.19 2.67
CA SER A 10 -1.63 -2.64 1.44
C SER A 10 -1.75 -4.14 1.22
N SER A 11 -1.65 -4.97 2.26
CA SER A 11 -1.82 -6.42 2.12
C SER A 11 -3.26 -6.83 1.77
N GLN A 12 -4.26 -6.12 2.32
CA GLN A 12 -5.67 -6.29 1.94
C GLN A 12 -5.91 -5.91 0.48
N LEU A 13 -5.35 -4.77 0.03
CA LEU A 13 -5.43 -4.34 -1.37
C LEU A 13 -4.77 -5.37 -2.30
N ALA A 14 -3.59 -5.87 -1.94
CA ALA A 14 -2.90 -6.91 -2.72
C ALA A 14 -3.72 -8.20 -2.81
N ALA A 15 -4.39 -8.61 -1.73
CA ALA A 15 -5.27 -9.78 -1.72
C ALA A 15 -6.50 -9.55 -2.61
N ALA A 16 -7.13 -8.37 -2.53
CA ALA A 16 -8.29 -8.01 -3.37
C ALA A 16 -7.93 -7.93 -4.87
N LEU A 17 -6.74 -7.46 -5.20
CA LEU A 17 -6.23 -7.43 -6.58
C LEU A 17 -5.98 -8.84 -7.14
N ALA A 18 -5.89 -9.88 -6.31
CA ALA A 18 -5.71 -11.27 -6.74
C ALA A 18 -4.56 -11.45 -7.76
N ARG A 19 -3.45 -10.74 -7.54
CA ARG A 19 -2.26 -10.66 -8.42
C ARG A 19 -2.48 -9.89 -9.74
N GLN A 20 -3.64 -9.34 -9.98
CA GLN A 20 -3.90 -8.50 -11.17
C GLN A 20 -3.48 -7.05 -10.90
N GLY A 21 -3.23 -6.30 -11.99
CA GLY A 21 -2.84 -4.89 -11.89
C GLY A 21 -1.56 -4.66 -11.11
N LEU A 22 -1.43 -3.48 -10.52
CA LEU A 22 -0.26 -3.02 -9.79
C LEU A 22 -0.66 -2.31 -8.51
N LEU A 23 -0.03 -2.68 -7.39
CA LEU A 23 -0.09 -1.94 -6.13
C LEU A 23 1.20 -1.12 -5.95
N LEU A 24 1.09 0.21 -5.92
CA LEU A 24 2.15 1.07 -5.40
C LEU A 24 1.88 1.31 -3.91
N ALA A 25 2.80 0.89 -3.05
CA ALA A 25 2.75 1.14 -1.62
C ALA A 25 3.92 2.05 -1.21
N ASN A 26 3.60 3.24 -0.73
CA ASN A 26 4.57 4.26 -0.37
C ASN A 26 4.61 4.50 1.14
N GLU A 27 5.77 4.81 1.65
CA GLU A 27 5.96 5.29 3.02
C GLU A 27 7.11 6.31 3.06
N TYR A 28 6.85 7.46 3.67
CA TYR A 28 7.83 8.54 3.79
C TYR A 28 8.99 8.17 4.74
N ASN A 29 8.68 7.55 5.88
CA ASN A 29 9.69 7.17 6.87
C ASN A 29 10.43 5.90 6.42
N ALA A 30 11.75 6.01 6.25
CA ALA A 30 12.58 4.91 5.75
C ALA A 30 12.53 3.64 6.62
N GLY A 31 12.50 3.79 7.94
CA GLY A 31 12.40 2.65 8.87
C GLY A 31 11.05 1.92 8.71
N ARG A 32 9.95 2.68 8.64
CA ARG A 32 8.61 2.13 8.41
C ARG A 32 8.46 1.54 7.01
N ALA A 33 9.07 2.14 5.99
CA ALA A 33 9.08 1.61 4.62
C ALA A 33 9.78 0.25 4.53
N ALA A 34 10.84 0.03 5.33
CA ALA A 34 11.49 -1.27 5.43
C ALA A 34 10.57 -2.34 6.03
N VAL A 35 9.77 -1.99 7.06
CA VAL A 35 8.77 -2.88 7.66
C VAL A 35 7.65 -3.21 6.66
N LEU A 36 7.12 -2.20 5.95
CA LEU A 36 6.14 -2.37 4.88
C LEU A 36 6.63 -3.37 3.83
N ARG A 37 7.87 -3.19 3.35
CA ARG A 37 8.50 -4.10 2.39
C ARG A 37 8.54 -5.53 2.92
N GLN A 38 9.03 -5.74 4.14
CA GLN A 38 9.12 -7.07 4.76
C GLN A 38 7.74 -7.73 4.91
N ASN A 39 6.73 -6.99 5.30
CA ASN A 39 5.36 -7.52 5.44
C ASN A 39 4.79 -7.96 4.09
N LEU A 40 4.95 -7.18 3.02
CA LEU A 40 4.50 -7.58 1.68
C LEU A 40 5.31 -8.77 1.13
N GLU A 41 6.61 -8.88 1.45
CA GLU A 41 7.44 -10.04 1.12
C GLU A 41 6.95 -11.29 1.83
N ARG A 42 6.70 -11.20 3.16
CA ARG A 42 6.19 -12.30 3.97
C ARG A 42 4.81 -12.79 3.50
N MET A 43 3.97 -11.89 3.01
CA MET A 43 2.65 -12.23 2.45
C MET A 43 2.72 -12.79 1.02
N GLY A 44 3.90 -12.89 0.43
CA GLY A 44 4.09 -13.43 -0.93
C GLY A 44 3.45 -12.58 -2.04
N VAL A 45 3.29 -11.28 -1.82
CA VAL A 45 2.69 -10.37 -2.79
C VAL A 45 3.58 -10.27 -4.02
N THR A 46 3.02 -10.45 -5.23
CA THR A 46 3.80 -10.50 -6.48
C THR A 46 3.73 -9.22 -7.30
N ASN A 47 2.63 -8.47 -7.18
CA ASN A 47 2.30 -7.31 -8.01
C ASN A 47 2.42 -5.99 -7.26
N ALA A 48 3.34 -5.87 -6.30
CA ALA A 48 3.55 -4.63 -5.56
C ALA A 48 4.92 -4.00 -5.85
N VAL A 49 4.91 -2.68 -5.88
CA VAL A 49 6.09 -1.81 -5.84
C VAL A 49 6.07 -1.08 -4.51
N VAL A 50 7.19 -1.08 -3.80
CA VAL A 50 7.34 -0.32 -2.55
C VAL A 50 8.30 0.84 -2.79
N THR A 51 7.86 2.04 -2.45
CA THR A 51 8.65 3.28 -2.53
C THR A 51 8.86 3.89 -1.15
N ASN A 52 9.97 4.59 -1.00
CA ASN A 52 10.22 5.45 0.16
C ASN A 52 10.38 6.88 -0.34
N GLU A 53 9.25 7.57 -0.48
CA GLU A 53 9.19 8.88 -1.12
C GLU A 53 8.24 9.83 -0.42
N ASP A 54 8.49 11.12 -0.64
CA ASP A 54 7.53 12.17 -0.38
C ASP A 54 6.36 12.10 -1.38
N THR A 55 5.15 12.38 -0.93
CA THR A 55 3.94 12.31 -1.78
C THR A 55 3.95 13.32 -2.92
N ALA A 56 4.59 14.48 -2.75
CA ALA A 56 4.74 15.48 -3.80
C ALA A 56 5.64 14.97 -4.94
N ARG A 57 6.70 14.20 -4.62
CA ARG A 57 7.54 13.57 -5.64
C ARG A 57 6.81 12.49 -6.40
N LEU A 58 5.94 11.72 -5.72
CA LEU A 58 5.07 10.74 -6.38
C LEU A 58 4.10 11.44 -7.33
N ALA A 59 3.41 12.51 -6.87
CA ALA A 59 2.48 13.29 -7.67
C ALA A 59 3.13 13.85 -8.94
N ALA A 60 4.36 14.39 -8.81
CA ALA A 60 5.11 14.91 -9.96
C ALA A 60 5.58 13.82 -10.93
N ALA A 61 5.85 12.60 -10.45
CA ALA A 61 6.39 11.51 -11.24
C ALA A 61 5.31 10.67 -11.94
N LEU A 62 4.12 10.55 -11.34
CA LEU A 62 3.06 9.62 -11.74
C LEU A 62 1.68 10.28 -11.83
N PRO A 63 1.54 11.48 -12.46
CA PRO A 63 0.27 12.19 -12.51
C PRO A 63 -0.79 11.38 -13.27
N GLY A 64 -2.00 11.29 -12.70
CA GLY A 64 -3.16 10.66 -13.33
C GLY A 64 -3.00 9.18 -13.66
N LEU A 65 -2.13 8.46 -12.95
CA LEU A 65 -1.80 7.07 -13.28
C LEU A 65 -2.74 6.04 -12.63
N PHE A 66 -3.32 6.35 -11.47
CA PHE A 66 -3.98 5.34 -10.64
C PHE A 66 -5.49 5.41 -10.70
N ASP A 67 -6.13 4.25 -10.94
CA ASP A 67 -7.58 4.10 -10.87
C ASP A 67 -8.11 4.27 -9.44
N CYS A 68 -7.30 3.91 -8.44
CA CYS A 68 -7.63 4.02 -7.02
C CYS A 68 -6.42 4.49 -6.23
N VAL A 69 -6.61 5.49 -5.37
CA VAL A 69 -5.61 5.98 -4.41
C VAL A 69 -6.18 5.84 -3.01
N LEU A 70 -5.41 5.24 -2.10
CA LEU A 70 -5.70 5.18 -0.68
C LEU A 70 -4.78 6.15 0.06
N VAL A 71 -5.36 6.99 0.88
CA VAL A 71 -4.68 7.84 1.86
C VAL A 71 -5.16 7.43 3.24
N ASP A 72 -4.41 6.55 3.89
CA ASP A 72 -4.53 6.29 5.33
C ASP A 72 -3.69 7.34 6.04
N ALA A 73 -4.30 8.51 6.29
CA ALA A 73 -3.57 9.71 6.62
C ALA A 73 -2.85 9.60 7.98
N PRO A 74 -1.62 10.15 8.10
CA PRO A 74 -1.06 10.42 9.42
C PRO A 74 -2.02 11.33 10.17
N CYS A 75 -2.44 10.92 11.37
CA CYS A 75 -3.45 11.62 12.15
C CYS A 75 -3.08 11.66 13.63
N SER A 76 -3.84 12.42 14.42
CA SER A 76 -3.65 12.54 15.86
C SER A 76 -3.90 11.25 16.65
N GLY A 77 -4.57 10.28 16.03
CA GLY A 77 -4.57 8.88 16.47
C GLY A 77 -5.40 8.57 17.70
N GLU A 78 -6.49 9.31 17.98
CA GLU A 78 -7.37 9.08 19.14
C GLU A 78 -7.91 7.63 19.18
N GLY A 79 -8.18 7.02 18.03
CA GLY A 79 -8.59 5.62 17.94
C GLY A 79 -7.53 4.64 18.44
N MET A 80 -6.27 5.07 18.63
CA MET A 80 -5.20 4.22 19.14
C MET A 80 -5.03 4.30 20.68
N PHE A 81 -5.77 5.15 21.37
CA PHE A 81 -5.61 5.38 22.81
C PHE A 81 -5.73 4.12 23.67
N ARG A 82 -6.55 3.16 23.25
CA ARG A 82 -6.72 1.88 23.96
C ARG A 82 -5.57 0.89 23.70
N LYS A 83 -4.83 1.06 22.60
CA LYS A 83 -3.75 0.15 22.19
C LYS A 83 -2.37 0.67 22.52
N GLU A 84 -2.17 1.98 22.46
CA GLU A 84 -0.86 2.60 22.57
C GLU A 84 -0.87 3.76 23.58
N ALA A 85 -0.25 3.53 24.74
CA ALA A 85 -0.13 4.56 25.76
C ALA A 85 0.62 5.81 25.26
N ALA A 86 1.55 5.63 24.29
CA ALA A 86 2.25 6.74 23.68
C ALA A 86 1.32 7.68 22.91
N ALA A 87 0.25 7.15 22.27
CA ALA A 87 -0.72 7.97 21.57
C ALA A 87 -1.43 8.96 22.52
N VAL A 88 -1.77 8.48 23.72
CA VAL A 88 -2.40 9.35 24.76
C VAL A 88 -1.44 10.45 25.23
N SER A 89 -0.17 10.11 25.47
CA SER A 89 0.80 11.08 25.98
C SER A 89 1.25 12.11 24.95
N GLN A 90 1.16 11.79 23.67
CA GLN A 90 1.53 12.68 22.57
C GLN A 90 0.37 13.52 22.05
N TYR A 91 -0.86 13.20 22.42
CA TYR A 91 -2.05 13.91 21.95
C TYR A 91 -2.06 15.35 22.45
N SER A 92 -2.35 16.28 21.54
CA SER A 92 -2.53 17.70 21.82
C SER A 92 -3.31 18.37 20.68
N GLN A 93 -3.92 19.52 20.94
CA GLN A 93 -4.55 20.31 19.89
C GLN A 93 -3.56 20.72 18.78
N ALA A 94 -2.33 21.04 19.16
CA ALA A 94 -1.28 21.36 18.18
C ALA A 94 -0.94 20.16 17.28
N LEU A 95 -1.03 18.92 17.80
CA LEU A 95 -0.85 17.71 16.98
C LEU A 95 -2.00 17.56 15.97
N VAL A 96 -3.26 17.77 16.40
CA VAL A 96 -4.43 17.75 15.51
C VAL A 96 -4.27 18.76 14.37
N GLU A 97 -3.93 20.01 14.68
CA GLU A 97 -3.70 21.07 13.69
C GLU A 97 -2.56 20.72 12.72
N HIS A 98 -1.46 20.19 13.24
CA HIS A 98 -0.34 19.72 12.41
C HIS A 98 -0.75 18.59 11.49
N CYS A 99 -1.45 17.57 11.99
CA CYS A 99 -1.91 16.43 11.20
C CYS A 99 -2.95 16.86 10.15
N ALA A 100 -3.86 17.77 10.49
CA ALA A 100 -4.83 18.33 9.55
C ALA A 100 -4.12 19.06 8.38
N ALA A 101 -3.12 19.88 8.67
CA ALA A 101 -2.33 20.58 7.64
C ALA A 101 -1.51 19.59 6.76
N LEU A 102 -0.90 18.59 7.37
CA LEU A 102 -0.18 17.54 6.65
C LEU A 102 -1.12 16.71 5.77
N GLY A 103 -2.27 16.31 6.32
CA GLY A 103 -3.32 15.58 5.61
C GLY A 103 -3.82 16.34 4.37
N ALA A 104 -4.04 17.65 4.50
CA ALA A 104 -4.40 18.51 3.36
C ALA A 104 -3.37 18.44 2.23
N SER A 105 -2.09 18.57 2.55
CA SER A 105 -1.00 18.47 1.56
C SER A 105 -0.93 17.10 0.90
N ILE A 106 -1.10 16.03 1.68
CA ILE A 106 -1.10 14.64 1.15
C ILE A 106 -2.29 14.43 0.21
N LEU A 107 -3.48 14.94 0.56
CA LEU A 107 -4.67 14.82 -0.27
C LEU A 107 -4.55 15.61 -1.59
N ASP A 108 -3.97 16.80 -1.57
CA ASP A 108 -3.71 17.58 -2.78
C ASP A 108 -2.74 16.84 -3.72
N ASN A 109 -1.70 16.20 -3.18
CA ASN A 109 -0.80 15.34 -3.95
C ASN A 109 -1.53 14.08 -4.46
N ALA A 110 -2.39 13.47 -3.64
CA ALA A 110 -3.19 12.32 -4.03
C ALA A 110 -4.16 12.63 -5.17
N ALA A 111 -4.80 13.81 -5.18
CA ALA A 111 -5.68 14.26 -6.25
C ALA A 111 -4.99 14.26 -7.62
N SER A 112 -3.70 14.63 -7.64
CA SER A 112 -2.87 14.63 -8.85
C SER A 112 -2.55 13.22 -9.35
N LEU A 113 -2.51 12.22 -8.47
CA LEU A 113 -2.22 10.82 -8.81
C LEU A 113 -3.42 10.07 -9.39
N VAL A 114 -4.66 10.50 -9.04
CA VAL A 114 -5.89 9.84 -9.46
C VAL A 114 -6.16 10.12 -10.94
N ALA A 115 -6.39 9.05 -11.70
CA ALA A 115 -6.82 9.14 -13.10
C ALA A 115 -8.24 9.75 -13.22
N PRO A 116 -8.61 10.37 -14.35
CA PRO A 116 -9.99 10.74 -14.63
C PRO A 116 -10.93 9.55 -14.47
N GLY A 117 -12.05 9.73 -13.77
CA GLY A 117 -12.95 8.63 -13.40
C GLY A 117 -12.48 7.75 -12.23
N GLY A 118 -11.24 7.93 -11.76
CA GLY A 118 -10.66 7.19 -10.65
C GLY A 118 -11.19 7.61 -9.27
N ARG A 119 -10.76 6.91 -8.23
CA ARG A 119 -11.25 7.09 -6.86
C ARG A 119 -10.13 7.39 -5.87
N LEU A 120 -10.46 8.17 -4.87
CA LEU A 120 -9.61 8.50 -3.73
C LEU A 120 -10.34 8.12 -2.44
N LEU A 121 -9.76 7.23 -1.66
CA LEU A 121 -10.25 6.88 -0.33
C LEU A 121 -9.37 7.55 0.72
N LEU A 122 -9.96 8.44 1.50
CA LEU A 122 -9.38 8.96 2.73
C LEU A 122 -9.78 8.07 3.90
N SER A 123 -8.84 7.71 4.74
CA SER A 123 -9.11 7.10 6.05
C SER A 123 -8.20 7.67 7.13
N THR A 124 -8.72 7.73 8.36
CA THR A 124 -8.00 8.13 9.56
C THR A 124 -8.36 7.22 10.73
N CYS A 125 -7.54 7.19 11.77
CA CYS A 125 -7.87 6.57 13.04
C CYS A 125 -8.04 7.63 14.15
N THR A 126 -8.56 8.81 13.82
CA THR A 126 -8.87 9.87 14.79
C THR A 126 -10.37 10.15 14.83
N PHE A 127 -10.80 10.96 15.78
CA PHE A 127 -12.15 11.51 15.88
C PHE A 127 -12.19 13.01 15.66
N ALA A 128 -11.03 13.63 15.45
CA ALA A 128 -10.87 15.06 15.26
C ALA A 128 -11.56 15.52 13.96
N PRO A 129 -12.56 16.39 14.02
CA PRO A 129 -13.30 16.81 12.84
C PRO A 129 -12.45 17.60 11.84
N GLU A 130 -11.37 18.23 12.30
CA GLU A 130 -10.40 18.94 11.47
C GLU A 130 -9.64 18.00 10.52
N GLU A 131 -9.46 16.74 10.93
CA GLU A 131 -8.76 15.70 10.17
C GLU A 131 -9.74 14.82 9.39
N ASP A 132 -11.02 14.86 9.69
CA ASP A 132 -12.09 14.02 9.14
C ASP A 132 -13.01 14.83 8.19
N GLU A 133 -14.24 15.16 8.61
CA GLU A 133 -15.22 15.87 7.77
C GLU A 133 -14.73 17.25 7.32
N GLY A 134 -14.02 17.98 8.19
CA GLY A 134 -13.43 19.28 7.85
C GLY A 134 -12.40 19.14 6.72
N GLN A 135 -11.59 18.08 6.76
CA GLN A 135 -10.62 17.77 5.72
C GLN A 135 -11.30 17.49 4.38
N VAL A 136 -12.37 16.68 4.38
CA VAL A 136 -13.13 16.35 3.16
C VAL A 136 -13.80 17.60 2.59
N ALA A 137 -14.43 18.42 3.42
CA ALA A 137 -15.07 19.66 2.98
C ALA A 137 -14.06 20.64 2.35
N ALA A 138 -12.92 20.83 3.01
CA ALA A 138 -11.85 21.68 2.53
C ALA A 138 -11.21 21.13 1.23
N PHE A 139 -11.05 19.83 1.11
CA PHE A 139 -10.56 19.17 -0.12
C PHE A 139 -11.52 19.44 -1.29
N LEU A 140 -12.81 19.20 -1.14
CA LEU A 140 -13.80 19.42 -2.19
C LEU A 140 -13.88 20.88 -2.65
N ALA A 141 -13.63 21.82 -1.73
CA ALA A 141 -13.58 23.25 -2.09
C ALA A 141 -12.36 23.59 -2.96
N ARG A 142 -11.21 22.90 -2.77
CA ARG A 142 -9.99 23.08 -3.57
C ARG A 142 -10.01 22.27 -4.87
N HIS A 143 -10.71 21.13 -4.88
CA HIS A 143 -10.74 20.16 -5.97
C HIS A 143 -12.17 19.92 -6.47
N PRO A 144 -12.76 20.92 -7.19
CA PRO A 144 -14.14 20.83 -7.67
C PRO A 144 -14.34 19.70 -8.72
N GLU A 145 -13.26 19.12 -9.24
CA GLU A 145 -13.28 17.95 -10.11
C GLU A 145 -13.53 16.64 -9.37
N PHE A 146 -13.63 16.65 -8.03
CA PHE A 146 -14.00 15.48 -7.23
C PHE A 146 -15.41 15.58 -6.68
N LEU A 147 -16.07 14.44 -6.57
CA LEU A 147 -17.39 14.28 -5.94
C LEU A 147 -17.29 13.32 -4.77
N LEU A 148 -17.98 13.62 -3.68
CA LEU A 148 -18.09 12.71 -2.53
C LEU A 148 -19.08 11.59 -2.85
N CYS A 149 -18.58 10.34 -2.85
CA CYS A 149 -19.40 9.14 -3.03
C CYS A 149 -20.18 8.82 -1.75
N ASP A 150 -21.36 8.24 -1.93
CA ASP A 150 -22.21 7.82 -0.82
C ASP A 150 -21.76 6.44 -0.30
N LEU A 151 -21.30 6.39 0.96
CA LEU A 151 -20.96 5.16 1.65
C LEU A 151 -22.11 4.64 2.55
N SER A 152 -23.32 5.20 2.49
CA SER A 152 -24.47 4.77 3.33
C SER A 152 -24.83 3.31 3.12
N GLY A 153 -24.61 2.77 1.91
CA GLY A 153 -24.87 1.39 1.57
C GLY A 153 -23.85 0.35 2.04
N CYS A 154 -22.76 0.76 2.73
CA CYS A 154 -21.70 -0.18 3.15
C CYS A 154 -22.12 -1.18 4.24
N GLY A 155 -23.23 -0.92 4.96
CA GLY A 155 -23.75 -1.83 5.99
C GLY A 155 -22.95 -1.84 7.31
N PHE A 156 -22.03 -0.87 7.51
CA PHE A 156 -21.24 -0.72 8.73
C PHE A 156 -21.05 0.76 9.09
N GLY A 157 -20.70 1.01 10.36
CA GLY A 157 -20.41 2.34 10.89
C GLY A 157 -21.61 3.29 10.89
N HIS A 158 -21.35 4.53 11.21
CA HIS A 158 -22.33 5.61 11.31
C HIS A 158 -22.09 6.69 10.25
N PRO A 159 -23.10 7.49 9.88
CA PRO A 159 -22.90 8.66 9.04
C PRO A 159 -21.89 9.62 9.64
N GLY A 160 -21.13 10.32 8.79
CA GLY A 160 -20.38 11.49 9.22
C GLY A 160 -21.30 12.61 9.68
N GLU A 161 -20.78 13.56 10.46
CA GLU A 161 -21.54 14.58 11.14
C GLU A 161 -21.21 15.99 10.61
N ALA A 162 -22.14 16.62 9.89
CA ALA A 162 -21.93 17.95 9.29
C ALA A 162 -21.57 19.03 10.32
N ASN A 163 -22.13 18.96 11.54
CA ASN A 163 -21.82 19.87 12.62
C ASN A 163 -20.40 19.75 13.18
N ARG A 164 -19.70 18.68 12.80
CA ARG A 164 -18.29 18.46 13.14
C ARG A 164 -17.33 18.99 12.09
N ALA A 165 -17.81 19.47 10.93
CA ALA A 165 -16.96 19.98 9.85
C ALA A 165 -16.69 21.49 10.01
N PRO A 166 -15.59 21.91 10.66
CA PRO A 166 -15.30 23.33 10.85
C PRO A 166 -15.16 24.04 9.50
N GLY A 167 -15.91 25.13 9.32
CA GLY A 167 -15.84 25.93 8.09
C GLY A 167 -16.46 25.28 6.85
N ALA A 168 -17.08 24.11 6.95
CA ALA A 168 -17.78 23.47 5.84
C ALA A 168 -19.03 24.28 5.44
N PRO A 169 -19.38 24.29 4.13
CA PRO A 169 -20.66 24.83 3.68
C PRO A 169 -21.82 24.11 4.37
N ALA A 170 -22.91 24.83 4.67
CA ALA A 170 -24.10 24.25 5.30
C ALA A 170 -24.70 23.05 4.52
N ALA A 171 -24.47 23.00 3.21
CA ALA A 171 -24.91 21.91 2.33
C ALA A 171 -23.87 20.79 2.17
N PHE A 172 -22.80 20.75 2.98
CA PHE A 172 -21.80 19.67 2.90
C PHE A 172 -22.43 18.33 3.34
N PRO A 173 -22.46 17.31 2.45
CA PRO A 173 -23.18 16.07 2.69
C PRO A 173 -22.33 15.09 3.53
N ALA A 174 -22.02 15.47 4.77
CA ALA A 174 -21.15 14.68 5.68
C ALA A 174 -21.70 13.27 5.92
N GLU A 175 -23.02 13.08 5.86
CA GLU A 175 -23.68 11.78 6.02
C GLU A 175 -23.23 10.73 5.00
N LYS A 176 -22.63 11.14 3.90
CA LYS A 176 -22.01 10.22 2.93
C LYS A 176 -20.70 9.61 3.40
N CYS A 177 -20.02 10.23 4.38
CA CYS A 177 -18.84 9.65 5.03
C CYS A 177 -19.25 8.57 6.03
N ARG A 178 -18.27 7.85 6.57
CA ARG A 178 -18.49 6.83 7.60
C ARG A 178 -17.55 7.03 8.77
N ARG A 179 -18.13 6.91 9.97
CA ARG A 179 -17.43 6.83 11.25
C ARG A 179 -17.67 5.47 11.89
N ILE A 180 -16.61 4.86 12.39
CA ILE A 180 -16.67 3.68 13.24
C ILE A 180 -16.25 4.10 14.62
N TRP A 181 -17.14 3.94 15.59
CA TRP A 181 -16.88 4.30 16.98
C TRP A 181 -16.39 3.09 17.78
N PRO A 182 -15.72 3.28 18.92
CA PRO A 182 -15.34 2.19 19.81
C PRO A 182 -16.51 1.30 20.24
N ALA A 183 -17.71 1.85 20.33
CA ALA A 183 -18.93 1.12 20.65
C ALA A 183 -19.32 0.09 19.57
N ASP A 184 -18.85 0.26 18.34
CA ASP A 184 -19.09 -0.67 17.23
C ASP A 184 -18.13 -1.88 17.26
N GLY A 185 -17.29 -2.01 18.28
CA GLY A 185 -16.33 -3.09 18.44
C GLY A 185 -14.98 -2.84 17.75
N GLY A 186 -14.78 -1.66 17.17
CA GLY A 186 -13.50 -1.19 16.60
C GLY A 186 -12.70 -0.31 17.55
N GLU A 187 -11.61 0.28 17.06
CA GLU A 187 -10.83 1.26 17.82
C GLU A 187 -11.23 2.71 17.52
N GLY A 188 -11.89 2.91 16.43
CA GLY A 188 -12.25 4.21 15.88
C GLY A 188 -11.65 4.41 14.49
N HIS A 189 -12.48 4.85 13.57
CA HIS A 189 -12.04 5.06 12.19
C HIS A 189 -12.98 6.02 11.47
N PHE A 190 -12.41 6.79 10.55
CA PHE A 190 -13.18 7.62 9.62
C PHE A 190 -12.86 7.22 8.20
N MET A 191 -13.84 7.33 7.30
CA MET A 191 -13.67 7.04 5.87
C MET A 191 -14.50 7.98 5.01
N ALA A 192 -13.89 8.47 3.92
CA ALA A 192 -14.55 9.20 2.86
C ALA A 192 -14.06 8.74 1.50
N LEU A 193 -14.98 8.37 0.61
CA LEU A 193 -14.67 7.97 -0.76
C LEU A 193 -15.00 9.12 -1.71
N LEU A 194 -14.01 9.51 -2.52
CA LEU A 194 -14.12 10.57 -3.50
C LEU A 194 -13.90 10.00 -4.90
N GLN A 195 -14.59 10.51 -5.89
CA GLN A 195 -14.43 10.13 -7.29
C GLN A 195 -14.07 11.35 -8.12
N LYS A 196 -12.98 11.24 -8.89
CA LYS A 196 -12.59 12.25 -9.87
C LYS A 196 -13.52 12.16 -11.09
N GLN A 197 -13.99 13.30 -11.60
CA GLN A 197 -14.86 13.33 -12.77
C GLN A 197 -14.12 12.80 -13.99
N PRO A 198 -14.80 12.05 -14.90
CA PRO A 198 -14.13 11.41 -16.04
C PRO A 198 -13.58 12.39 -17.07
N ASP A 199 -14.15 13.59 -17.15
CA ASP A 199 -13.76 14.70 -18.03
C ASP A 199 -12.77 15.67 -17.39
N ALA A 200 -12.34 15.40 -16.16
CA ALA A 200 -11.34 16.21 -15.48
C ALA A 200 -10.04 16.26 -16.31
N ALA A 201 -9.53 17.47 -16.50
CA ALA A 201 -8.24 17.65 -17.13
C ALA A 201 -7.14 16.95 -16.35
N HIS A 202 -6.25 16.24 -17.03
CA HIS A 202 -5.09 15.64 -16.42
C HIS A 202 -3.87 15.74 -17.35
N ASP A 203 -2.71 15.85 -16.73
CA ASP A 203 -1.42 16.00 -17.43
C ASP A 203 -0.85 14.60 -17.74
N ALA A 204 -1.52 13.86 -18.67
CA ALA A 204 -1.03 12.57 -19.10
C ALA A 204 0.24 12.73 -19.92
N ARG A 205 1.38 12.46 -19.31
CA ARG A 205 2.65 12.37 -20.04
C ARG A 205 2.84 10.95 -20.55
N PRO A 206 3.29 10.78 -21.83
CA PRO A 206 3.63 9.46 -22.31
C PRO A 206 4.72 8.86 -21.41
N ALA A 207 4.34 7.86 -20.65
CA ALA A 207 5.25 7.21 -19.72
C ALA A 207 6.19 6.26 -20.49
N LYS A 208 7.50 6.37 -20.23
CA LYS A 208 8.45 5.36 -20.71
C LYS A 208 8.24 4.07 -19.90
N PRO A 209 8.17 2.91 -20.57
CA PRO A 209 8.05 1.64 -19.84
C PRO A 209 9.30 1.40 -18.97
N TRP A 210 9.12 0.67 -17.89
CA TRP A 210 10.23 0.23 -17.06
C TRP A 210 11.29 -0.49 -17.87
N ARG A 211 12.54 -0.12 -17.64
CA ARG A 211 13.67 -0.82 -18.25
C ARG A 211 13.83 -2.18 -17.58
N THR A 212 13.73 -3.22 -18.40
CA THR A 212 14.11 -4.58 -18.00
C THR A 212 15.60 -4.78 -18.22
N ALA A 213 16.19 -5.66 -17.44
CA ALA A 213 17.56 -6.09 -17.63
C ALA A 213 17.60 -7.56 -18.09
N LYS A 214 18.70 -7.96 -18.73
CA LYS A 214 18.93 -9.38 -19.03
C LYS A 214 19.11 -10.14 -17.71
N PRO A 215 18.40 -11.26 -17.50
CA PRO A 215 18.57 -12.07 -16.30
C PRO A 215 20.02 -12.51 -16.11
N PRO A 216 20.57 -12.45 -14.87
CA PRO A 216 21.88 -12.99 -14.56
C PRO A 216 21.97 -14.49 -14.95
N LYS A 217 23.12 -14.93 -15.41
CA LYS A 217 23.32 -16.36 -15.78
C LYS A 217 23.13 -17.29 -14.59
N GLU A 218 23.49 -16.83 -13.40
CA GLU A 218 23.34 -17.55 -12.13
C GLU A 218 21.86 -17.69 -11.75
N TRP A 219 21.05 -16.65 -11.98
CA TRP A 219 19.60 -16.73 -11.85
C TRP A 219 19.02 -17.75 -12.83
N ARG A 220 19.40 -17.67 -14.11
CA ARG A 220 18.87 -18.58 -15.14
C ARG A 220 19.17 -20.05 -14.83
N ALA A 221 20.37 -20.35 -14.35
CA ALA A 221 20.76 -21.69 -13.94
C ALA A 221 19.92 -22.18 -12.76
N PHE A 222 19.78 -21.36 -11.72
CA PHE A 222 18.95 -21.64 -10.55
C PHE A 222 17.47 -21.82 -10.92
N ALA A 223 16.93 -20.88 -11.71
CA ALA A 223 15.52 -20.90 -12.07
C ALA A 223 15.16 -22.07 -13.00
N ALA A 224 16.08 -22.49 -13.90
CA ALA A 224 15.85 -23.63 -14.77
C ALA A 224 15.58 -24.94 -13.97
N GLU A 225 16.16 -25.06 -12.78
CA GLU A 225 15.98 -26.20 -11.90
C GLU A 225 14.69 -26.11 -11.05
N LEU A 226 14.46 -24.96 -10.42
CA LEU A 226 13.42 -24.82 -9.39
C LEU A 226 12.18 -24.03 -9.83
N PHE A 227 12.31 -23.16 -10.83
CA PHE A 227 11.25 -22.29 -11.34
C PHE A 227 11.35 -22.15 -12.87
N PRO A 228 11.23 -23.23 -13.66
CA PRO A 228 11.50 -23.21 -15.12
C PRO A 228 10.74 -22.11 -15.87
N ALA A 229 9.48 -21.86 -15.49
CA ALA A 229 8.64 -20.82 -16.08
C ALA A 229 9.12 -19.38 -15.82
N LEU A 230 10.06 -19.18 -14.89
CA LEU A 230 10.58 -17.87 -14.51
C LEU A 230 12.00 -17.61 -15.03
N THR A 231 12.61 -18.54 -15.72
CA THR A 231 14.01 -18.47 -16.19
C THR A 231 14.31 -17.18 -16.96
N ASP A 232 13.41 -16.79 -17.85
CA ASP A 232 13.52 -15.59 -18.68
C ASP A 232 12.45 -14.53 -18.33
N ALA A 233 11.83 -14.62 -17.14
CA ALA A 233 10.86 -13.66 -16.70
C ALA A 233 11.44 -12.25 -16.65
N PRO A 234 10.65 -11.20 -17.01
CA PRO A 234 11.10 -9.82 -16.96
C PRO A 234 11.58 -9.43 -15.57
N GLY A 235 12.76 -8.83 -15.50
CA GLY A 235 13.34 -8.44 -14.23
C GLY A 235 14.27 -7.24 -14.35
N ARG A 236 14.70 -6.72 -13.20
CA ARG A 236 15.71 -5.66 -13.08
C ARG A 236 16.47 -5.77 -11.76
N MET A 237 17.61 -5.11 -11.69
CA MET A 237 18.31 -4.95 -10.43
C MET A 237 17.70 -3.77 -9.65
N VAL A 238 17.47 -3.98 -8.34
CA VAL A 238 17.20 -2.93 -7.35
C VAL A 238 18.25 -3.09 -6.26
N GLY A 239 19.20 -2.18 -6.21
CA GLY A 239 20.43 -2.40 -5.46
C GLY A 239 21.19 -3.60 -6.01
N ASP A 240 21.50 -4.57 -5.15
CA ASP A 240 22.18 -5.84 -5.48
C ASP A 240 21.21 -7.03 -5.66
N VAL A 241 19.89 -6.78 -5.59
CA VAL A 241 18.85 -7.82 -5.67
C VAL A 241 18.25 -7.87 -7.07
N TRP A 242 18.20 -9.07 -7.66
CA TRP A 242 17.42 -9.36 -8.85
C TRP A 242 15.94 -9.43 -8.49
N MET A 243 15.12 -8.56 -9.09
CA MET A 243 13.66 -8.50 -8.90
C MET A 243 12.94 -9.05 -10.12
N LEU A 244 11.96 -9.92 -9.91
CA LEU A 244 10.99 -10.30 -10.94
C LEU A 244 9.89 -9.25 -10.97
N LEU A 245 9.75 -8.56 -12.09
CA LEU A 245 8.81 -7.44 -12.23
C LEU A 245 7.35 -7.91 -12.24
N PRO A 246 6.40 -7.08 -11.78
CA PRO A 246 4.98 -7.34 -11.96
C PRO A 246 4.60 -7.30 -13.45
N GLU A 247 3.52 -7.97 -13.82
CA GLU A 247 3.02 -7.99 -15.21
C GLU A 247 2.61 -6.60 -15.69
N THR A 248 2.00 -5.80 -14.81
CA THR A 248 1.72 -4.38 -15.05
C THR A 248 2.89 -3.56 -14.54
N PRO A 249 3.72 -3.00 -15.42
CA PRO A 249 4.88 -2.24 -14.98
C PRO A 249 4.51 -0.82 -14.55
N LEU A 250 5.26 -0.28 -13.59
CA LEU A 250 5.26 1.15 -13.32
C LEU A 250 6.03 1.88 -14.44
N PRO A 251 5.67 3.12 -14.80
CA PRO A 251 6.52 3.95 -15.66
C PRO A 251 7.94 4.14 -15.10
N GLU A 252 8.93 4.27 -15.99
CA GLU A 252 10.31 4.56 -15.56
C GLU A 252 10.36 5.92 -14.89
N THR A 253 10.84 5.94 -13.65
CA THR A 253 10.89 7.14 -12.79
C THR A 253 12.22 7.19 -12.04
N ARG A 254 12.50 8.35 -11.44
CA ARG A 254 13.63 8.51 -10.52
C ARG A 254 13.22 8.38 -9.04
N LEU A 255 12.14 7.66 -8.78
CA LEU A 255 11.68 7.39 -7.42
C LEU A 255 12.60 6.41 -6.70
N HIS A 256 12.70 6.56 -5.38
CA HIS A 256 13.43 5.63 -4.53
C HIS A 256 12.60 4.35 -4.31
N ILE A 257 12.87 3.34 -5.13
CA ILE A 257 12.18 2.05 -5.12
C ILE A 257 12.95 1.09 -4.22
N LEU A 258 12.29 0.59 -3.18
CA LEU A 258 12.82 -0.43 -2.27
C LEU A 258 12.52 -1.85 -2.76
N ARG A 259 11.41 -2.00 -3.52
CA ARG A 259 10.95 -3.29 -4.04
C ARG A 259 10.19 -3.08 -5.35
N ALA A 260 10.43 -3.93 -6.33
CA ALA A 260 9.78 -3.93 -7.62
C ALA A 260 9.31 -5.36 -7.97
N GLY A 261 8.10 -5.72 -7.58
CA GLY A 261 7.59 -7.08 -7.74
C GLY A 261 8.21 -8.06 -6.72
N VAL A 262 8.77 -9.19 -7.16
CA VAL A 262 9.28 -10.23 -6.27
C VAL A 262 10.80 -10.17 -6.16
N PRO A 263 11.37 -9.96 -4.96
CA PRO A 263 12.80 -10.16 -4.73
C PRO A 263 13.17 -11.62 -4.96
N ALA A 264 13.91 -11.90 -6.05
CA ALA A 264 14.31 -13.27 -6.36
C ALA A 264 15.57 -13.69 -5.61
N GLY A 265 16.52 -12.78 -5.45
CA GLY A 265 17.79 -13.05 -4.78
C GLY A 265 18.92 -12.21 -5.35
N ARG A 266 20.14 -12.59 -5.06
CA ARG A 266 21.36 -11.89 -5.51
C ARG A 266 22.45 -12.87 -5.99
N VAL A 267 23.38 -12.33 -6.76
CA VAL A 267 24.55 -13.11 -7.17
C VAL A 267 25.69 -12.87 -6.19
N VAL A 268 26.16 -13.95 -5.57
CA VAL A 268 27.28 -13.92 -4.62
C VAL A 268 28.33 -14.95 -5.05
N LYS A 269 29.54 -14.51 -5.32
CA LYS A 269 30.66 -15.38 -5.71
C LYS A 269 30.29 -16.40 -6.80
N ASN A 270 29.69 -15.92 -7.89
CA ASN A 270 29.28 -16.73 -9.06
C ASN A 270 28.20 -17.80 -8.79
N ARG A 271 27.41 -17.66 -7.73
CA ARG A 271 26.20 -18.46 -7.48
C ARG A 271 25.02 -17.57 -7.16
N PHE A 272 23.83 -18.04 -7.42
CA PHE A 272 22.62 -17.34 -7.05
C PHE A 272 22.22 -17.70 -5.61
N GLU A 273 22.08 -16.71 -4.77
CA GLU A 273 21.52 -16.84 -3.44
C GLU A 273 20.06 -16.38 -3.47
N PRO A 274 19.09 -17.31 -3.43
CA PRO A 274 17.68 -16.95 -3.51
C PRO A 274 17.21 -16.21 -2.26
N ALA A 275 16.31 -15.26 -2.44
CA ALA A 275 15.64 -14.59 -1.33
C ALA A 275 14.48 -15.43 -0.80
N HIS A 276 14.22 -15.39 0.50
CA HIS A 276 13.04 -16.03 1.11
C HIS A 276 11.73 -15.56 0.45
N ALA A 277 11.65 -14.28 0.08
CA ALA A 277 10.50 -13.69 -0.61
C ALA A 277 10.13 -14.41 -1.93
N LEU A 278 11.09 -14.98 -2.64
CA LEU A 278 10.84 -15.79 -3.86
C LEU A 278 9.97 -17.01 -3.52
N PHE A 279 10.35 -17.73 -2.48
CA PHE A 279 9.61 -18.93 -2.04
C PHE A 279 8.25 -18.59 -1.45
N MET A 280 8.13 -17.49 -0.70
CA MET A 280 6.82 -17.01 -0.24
C MET A 280 5.89 -16.67 -1.41
N ALA A 281 6.41 -16.08 -2.47
CA ALA A 281 5.61 -15.66 -3.62
C ALA A 281 5.34 -16.79 -4.64
N ARG A 282 6.29 -17.71 -4.82
CA ARG A 282 6.31 -18.69 -5.92
C ARG A 282 6.58 -20.14 -5.46
N GLY A 283 6.80 -20.39 -4.19
CA GLY A 283 7.15 -21.73 -3.67
C GLY A 283 6.12 -22.81 -4.02
N ALA A 284 4.84 -22.46 -4.15
CA ALA A 284 3.82 -23.40 -4.60
C ALA A 284 4.05 -23.96 -6.01
N SER A 285 4.83 -23.27 -6.86
CA SER A 285 5.21 -23.75 -8.20
C SER A 285 6.57 -24.46 -8.25
N CYS A 286 7.26 -24.57 -7.10
CA CYS A 286 8.54 -25.29 -7.03
C CYS A 286 8.28 -26.81 -7.13
N PRO A 287 8.93 -27.54 -8.05
CA PRO A 287 8.75 -29.00 -8.15
C PRO A 287 9.28 -29.75 -6.92
N ASN A 288 10.37 -29.26 -6.34
CA ASN A 288 11.01 -29.85 -5.15
C ASN A 288 10.44 -29.20 -3.87
N ARG A 289 9.14 -29.40 -3.60
CA ARG A 289 8.50 -28.91 -2.38
C ARG A 289 7.98 -30.05 -1.53
N GLU A 290 8.00 -29.86 -0.25
CA GLU A 290 7.34 -30.74 0.70
C GLU A 290 6.12 -30.04 1.31
N GLU A 291 4.99 -30.72 1.34
CA GLU A 291 3.75 -30.20 1.94
C GLU A 291 3.59 -30.79 3.36
N LEU A 292 3.59 -29.89 4.34
CA LEU A 292 3.33 -30.24 5.73
C LEU A 292 1.87 -29.94 6.05
N THR A 293 1.16 -30.94 6.56
CA THR A 293 -0.19 -30.75 7.11
C THR A 293 -0.11 -30.21 8.54
N VAL A 294 -1.21 -29.65 9.04
CA VAL A 294 -1.30 -29.21 10.45
C VAL A 294 -1.05 -30.37 11.44
N ALA A 295 -1.38 -31.60 11.05
CA ALA A 295 -1.18 -32.80 11.86
C ALA A 295 0.25 -33.35 11.81
N ASP A 296 1.10 -32.89 10.89
CA ASP A 296 2.51 -33.31 10.84
C ASP A 296 3.26 -32.69 12.03
N PRO A 297 3.90 -33.49 12.90
CA PRO A 297 4.61 -32.96 14.06
C PRO A 297 5.76 -31.99 13.70
N ARG A 298 6.31 -32.08 12.50
CA ARG A 298 7.33 -31.14 11.98
C ARG A 298 6.76 -29.74 11.74
N THR A 299 5.44 -29.61 11.52
CA THR A 299 4.82 -28.30 11.30
C THR A 299 4.99 -27.37 12.48
N ALA A 300 4.81 -27.88 13.70
CA ALA A 300 5.01 -27.08 14.91
C ALA A 300 6.49 -26.67 15.11
N ALA A 301 7.42 -27.57 14.80
CA ALA A 301 8.86 -27.28 14.84
C ALA A 301 9.25 -26.20 13.81
N TRP A 302 8.79 -26.34 12.58
CA TRP A 302 9.02 -25.37 11.52
C TRP A 302 8.45 -23.98 11.85
N LEU A 303 7.23 -23.91 12.39
CA LEU A 303 6.61 -22.64 12.80
C LEU A 303 7.34 -21.95 13.95
N ARG A 304 8.10 -22.70 14.78
CA ARG A 304 9.00 -22.13 15.79
C ARG A 304 10.36 -21.71 15.23
N GLY A 305 10.62 -21.93 13.91
CA GLY A 305 11.91 -21.64 13.27
C GLY A 305 12.98 -22.71 13.51
N GLU A 306 12.59 -23.91 13.92
CA GLU A 306 13.50 -25.04 14.08
C GLU A 306 13.81 -25.71 12.73
N GLU A 307 15.00 -26.30 12.63
CA GLU A 307 15.33 -27.18 11.51
C GLU A 307 14.47 -28.43 11.53
N ILE A 308 13.94 -28.80 10.37
CA ILE A 308 13.16 -30.02 10.21
C ILE A 308 13.81 -30.91 9.14
N PRO A 309 13.86 -32.25 9.34
CA PRO A 309 14.37 -33.13 8.31
C PRO A 309 13.42 -33.13 7.10
N ALA A 310 13.97 -32.90 5.90
CA ALA A 310 13.24 -33.12 4.67
C ALA A 310 13.00 -34.63 4.47
N ARG A 311 11.80 -34.98 3.98
CA ARG A 311 11.59 -36.34 3.48
C ARG A 311 12.23 -36.37 2.09
N THR A 312 13.44 -36.88 2.00
CA THR A 312 14.05 -37.18 0.71
C THR A 312 13.16 -38.21 0.01
N ALA A 313 12.67 -37.85 -1.19
CA ALA A 313 12.06 -38.79 -2.08
C ALA A 313 13.11 -39.78 -2.61
#